data_ea595b41d1c6bc46d57e7060e9dbac17
#
_entry.id   ea595b41d1c6bc46d57e7060e9dbac17
#
_cell.length_a   1.000
_cell.length_b   1.000
_cell.length_c   1.000
_cell.angle_alpha   90.00
_cell.angle_beta   90.00
_cell.angle_gamma   90.00
#
_symmetry.space_group_name_H-M   'P 1'
#
loop_
_entity.id
_entity.type
_entity.pdbx_description
1 polymer ?
#
loop_
_entity_poly.entity_id
_entity_poly.type
_entity_poly.pdbx_seq_one_letter_code
_entity_poly.pdbx_strand_id
1 'polypeptide(L)'
;MPPRDILLTIGSEIMASANSFRCRYFEYLAYWPLMNSYFEDDPEFKWTQAPRPRLTDKSYKHNYYDERVSLEERLERTAAKDFVTTEVEPMWDAADVMRMGKDLFIQHGLTCLF
;
A
#
# COMPACT_ATOMS: atom_id res chain seq x y z
N MET A 1 -13.53 5.04 5.02
CA MET A 1 -12.29 4.53 4.39
C MET A 1 -11.87 5.49 3.30
N PRO A 2 -10.68 6.09 3.35
CA PRO A 2 -10.22 6.97 2.29
C PRO A 2 -9.79 6.14 1.07
N PRO A 3 -10.40 6.35 -0.12
CA PRO A 3 -10.02 5.61 -1.33
C PRO A 3 -8.58 5.87 -1.77
N ARG A 4 -8.03 7.02 -1.42
CA ARG A 4 -6.68 7.44 -1.78
C ARG A 4 -5.59 6.45 -1.33
N ASP A 5 -5.79 5.78 -0.21
CA ASP A 5 -4.79 4.86 0.34
C ASP A 5 -4.73 3.52 -0.42
N ILE A 6 -5.82 3.16 -1.07
CA ILE A 6 -5.97 1.85 -1.70
C ILE A 6 -6.17 1.89 -3.22
N LEU A 7 -6.49 3.05 -3.78
CA LEU A 7 -6.73 3.22 -5.22
C LEU A 7 -5.81 4.30 -5.79
N LEU A 8 -4.99 3.92 -6.74
CA LEU A 8 -4.11 4.80 -7.51
C LEU A 8 -4.66 4.97 -8.92
N THR A 9 -4.95 6.21 -9.32
CA THR A 9 -5.40 6.52 -10.68
C THR A 9 -4.24 7.02 -11.53
N ILE A 10 -4.01 6.38 -12.68
CA ILE A 10 -2.99 6.77 -13.67
C ILE A 10 -3.64 6.78 -15.05
N GLY A 11 -3.84 7.98 -15.62
CA GLY A 11 -4.58 8.12 -16.88
C GLY A 11 -6.01 7.59 -16.76
N SER A 12 -6.38 6.65 -17.62
CA SER A 12 -7.68 5.96 -17.63
C SER A 12 -7.72 4.67 -16.78
N GLU A 13 -6.65 4.40 -16.03
CA GLU A 13 -6.53 3.20 -15.22
C GLU A 13 -6.64 3.53 -13.73
N ILE A 14 -7.43 2.73 -13.00
CA ILE A 14 -7.43 2.69 -11.53
C ILE A 14 -6.82 1.37 -11.09
N MET A 15 -5.77 1.47 -10.27
CA MET A 15 -5.06 0.33 -9.73
C MET A 15 -5.31 0.19 -8.23
N ALA A 16 -5.76 -0.98 -7.78
CA ALA A 16 -5.85 -1.28 -6.36
C ALA A 16 -4.45 -1.65 -5.82
N SER A 17 -4.02 -0.98 -4.76
CA SER A 17 -2.71 -1.18 -4.14
C SER A 17 -2.61 -2.50 -3.38
N ALA A 18 -1.38 -2.91 -3.10
CA ALA A 18 -1.04 -4.09 -2.33
C ALA A 18 -0.70 -3.72 -0.88
N ASN A 19 -1.70 -3.25 -0.14
CA ASN A 19 -1.54 -2.70 1.21
C ASN A 19 -0.85 -3.66 2.18
N SER A 20 0.05 -3.12 3.02
CA SER A 20 0.84 -3.85 4.00
C SER A 20 0.11 -4.20 5.29
N PHE A 21 -1.08 -3.65 5.52
CA PHE A 21 -1.84 -3.88 6.74
C PHE A 21 -2.88 -4.99 6.58
N ARG A 22 -2.80 -6.02 7.40
CA ARG A 22 -3.76 -7.14 7.40
C ARG A 22 -5.20 -6.66 7.64
N CYS A 23 -5.41 -5.70 8.53
CA CYS A 23 -6.74 -5.15 8.82
C CYS A 23 -7.37 -4.40 7.64
N ARG A 24 -6.55 -3.92 6.69
CA ARG A 24 -6.98 -3.18 5.51
C ARG A 24 -6.97 -4.01 4.22
N TYR A 25 -6.60 -5.28 4.32
CA TYR A 25 -6.33 -6.15 3.17
C TYR A 25 -7.50 -6.26 2.20
N PHE A 26 -8.74 -6.22 2.70
CA PHE A 26 -9.96 -6.36 1.90
C PHE A 26 -10.69 -5.04 1.63
N GLU A 27 -10.13 -3.89 1.99
CA GLU A 27 -10.81 -2.59 1.80
C GLU A 27 -11.20 -2.31 0.34
N TYR A 28 -10.41 -2.78 -0.63
CA TYR A 28 -10.71 -2.62 -2.05
C TYR A 28 -12.05 -3.24 -2.46
N LEU A 29 -12.54 -4.25 -1.74
CA LEU A 29 -13.83 -4.89 -2.04
C LEU A 29 -15.01 -3.93 -1.88
N ALA A 30 -14.89 -2.91 -1.02
CA ALA A 30 -15.93 -1.90 -0.86
C ALA A 30 -16.16 -1.07 -2.14
N TYR A 31 -15.14 -0.95 -2.98
CA TYR A 31 -15.19 -0.20 -4.24
C TYR A 31 -15.46 -1.08 -5.46
N TRP A 32 -15.50 -2.39 -5.29
CA TRP A 32 -15.69 -3.35 -6.38
C TRP A 32 -16.93 -3.08 -7.22
N PRO A 33 -18.14 -2.86 -6.65
CA PRO A 33 -19.33 -2.59 -7.45
C PRO A 33 -19.21 -1.30 -8.27
N LEU A 34 -18.60 -0.25 -7.68
CA LEU A 34 -18.39 1.02 -8.37
C LEU A 34 -17.39 0.88 -9.53
N MET A 35 -16.29 0.16 -9.32
CA MET A 35 -15.29 -0.07 -10.38
C MET A 35 -15.88 -0.89 -11.52
N ASN A 36 -16.73 -1.87 -11.21
CA ASN A 36 -17.43 -2.64 -12.24
C ASN A 36 -18.40 -1.76 -13.05
N SER A 37 -19.15 -0.87 -12.42
CA SER A 37 -20.05 0.02 -13.15
C SER A 37 -19.28 0.94 -14.11
N TYR A 38 -18.14 1.48 -13.69
CA TYR A 38 -17.31 2.29 -14.59
C TYR A 38 -16.74 1.47 -15.75
N PHE A 39 -16.35 0.24 -15.50
CA PHE A 39 -15.85 -0.67 -16.55
C PHE A 39 -16.94 -1.06 -17.56
N GLU A 40 -18.19 -1.18 -17.12
CA GLU A 40 -19.35 -1.46 -17.99
C GLU A 40 -19.73 -0.23 -18.83
N ASP A 41 -19.61 0.98 -18.27
CA ASP A 41 -20.08 2.22 -18.89
C ASP A 41 -19.00 2.88 -19.79
N ASP A 42 -17.70 2.64 -19.54
CA ASP A 42 -16.60 3.29 -20.25
C ASP A 42 -15.61 2.24 -20.80
N PRO A 43 -15.55 2.05 -22.13
CA PRO A 43 -14.64 1.09 -22.76
C PRO A 43 -13.16 1.46 -22.64
N GLU A 44 -12.81 2.71 -22.31
CA GLU A 44 -11.44 3.13 -22.08
C GLU A 44 -11.01 2.97 -20.61
N PHE A 45 -11.95 2.76 -19.72
CA PHE A 45 -11.66 2.55 -18.30
C PHE A 45 -10.96 1.22 -18.06
N LYS A 46 -9.87 1.26 -17.32
CA LYS A 46 -9.14 0.08 -16.89
C LYS A 46 -9.12 -0.01 -15.38
N TRP A 47 -9.41 -1.19 -14.87
CA TRP A 47 -9.28 -1.47 -13.47
C TRP A 47 -8.39 -2.69 -13.26
N THR A 48 -7.30 -2.50 -12.52
CA THR A 48 -6.30 -3.53 -12.27
C THR A 48 -6.04 -3.67 -10.76
N GLN A 49 -5.52 -4.80 -10.37
CA GLN A 49 -5.08 -5.05 -9.02
C GLN A 49 -3.59 -5.33 -9.01
N ALA A 50 -2.86 -4.67 -8.11
CA ALA A 50 -1.50 -5.05 -7.82
C ALA A 50 -1.43 -6.50 -7.30
N PRO A 51 -0.34 -7.23 -7.56
CA PRO A 51 -0.13 -8.55 -6.97
C PRO A 51 -0.31 -8.48 -5.47
N ARG A 52 -1.17 -9.34 -4.92
CA ARG A 52 -1.52 -9.26 -3.50
C ARG A 52 -0.50 -10.02 -2.65
N PRO A 53 0.08 -9.37 -1.64
CA PRO A 53 0.98 -10.02 -0.70
C PRO A 53 0.18 -11.01 0.17
N ARG A 54 0.84 -12.04 0.67
CA ARG A 54 0.21 -13.02 1.57
C ARG A 54 0.08 -12.51 2.99
N LEU A 55 0.90 -11.55 3.37
CA LEU A 55 0.98 -10.95 4.71
C LEU A 55 1.10 -12.01 5.82
N THR A 56 2.01 -12.95 5.63
CA THR A 56 2.36 -13.97 6.62
C THR A 56 3.18 -13.37 7.76
N ASP A 57 3.46 -14.15 8.79
CA ASP A 57 4.31 -13.69 9.89
C ASP A 57 5.75 -13.39 9.44
N LYS A 58 6.18 -13.97 8.33
CA LYS A 58 7.48 -13.63 7.71
C LYS A 58 7.51 -12.24 7.10
N SER A 59 6.35 -11.65 6.80
CA SER A 59 6.23 -10.31 6.24
C SER A 59 6.46 -9.20 7.27
N TYR A 60 6.57 -9.58 8.55
CA TYR A 60 6.74 -8.64 9.66
C TYR A 60 7.86 -9.07 10.59
N LYS A 61 8.56 -8.07 11.17
CA LYS A 61 9.55 -8.31 12.21
C LYS A 61 8.85 -8.60 13.54
N HIS A 62 9.26 -9.70 14.19
CA HIS A 62 8.77 -10.02 15.53
C HIS A 62 9.25 -8.98 16.55
N ASN A 63 8.42 -8.67 17.53
CA ASN A 63 8.72 -7.76 18.64
C ASN A 63 9.11 -6.33 18.22
N TYR A 64 8.79 -5.90 17.00
CA TYR A 64 9.09 -4.55 16.53
C TYR A 64 8.44 -3.46 17.41
N TYR A 65 7.22 -3.71 17.88
CA TYR A 65 6.45 -2.81 18.75
C TYR A 65 6.57 -3.19 20.24
N ASP A 66 7.70 -3.73 20.69
CA ASP A 66 7.91 -4.00 22.11
C ASP A 66 7.78 -2.68 22.92
N GLU A 67 6.91 -2.69 23.92
CA GLU A 67 6.65 -1.52 24.76
C GLU A 67 7.88 -1.05 25.56
N ARG A 68 8.85 -1.95 25.74
CA ARG A 68 10.13 -1.67 26.44
C ARG A 68 11.10 -0.84 25.61
N VAL A 69 10.87 -0.72 24.31
CA VAL A 69 11.72 0.08 23.42
C VAL A 69 11.44 1.57 23.62
N SER A 70 12.49 2.35 23.92
CA SER A 70 12.36 3.80 24.13
C SER A 70 11.94 4.54 22.86
N LEU A 71 11.42 5.75 23.03
CA LEU A 71 11.09 6.62 21.90
C LEU A 71 12.32 6.94 21.05
N GLU A 72 13.46 7.19 21.69
CA GLU A 72 14.74 7.49 21.03
C GLU A 72 15.15 6.34 20.11
N GLU A 73 15.12 5.11 20.62
CA GLU A 73 15.45 3.93 19.83
C GLU A 73 14.49 3.74 18.65
N ARG A 74 13.19 4.04 18.82
CA ARG A 74 12.21 3.98 17.71
C ARG A 74 12.52 5.01 16.63
N LEU A 75 12.93 6.22 17.02
CA LEU A 75 13.33 7.26 16.08
C LEU A 75 14.61 6.88 15.33
N GLU A 76 15.58 6.31 16.02
CA GLU A 76 16.81 5.79 15.40
C GLU A 76 16.53 4.68 14.38
N ARG A 77 15.66 3.71 14.72
CA ARG A 77 15.23 2.66 13.79
C ARG A 77 14.55 3.26 12.55
N THR A 78 13.68 4.25 12.73
CA THR A 78 13.03 4.93 11.61
C THR A 78 14.03 5.67 10.72
N ALA A 79 15.00 6.36 11.32
CA ALA A 79 16.07 7.04 10.59
C ALA A 79 16.97 6.06 9.83
N ALA A 80 17.22 4.89 10.41
CA ALA A 80 17.95 3.80 9.77
C ALA A 80 17.12 3.02 8.73
N LYS A 81 15.85 3.39 8.49
CA LYS A 81 14.89 2.66 7.65
C LYS A 81 14.66 1.21 8.11
N ASP A 82 14.79 0.97 9.41
CA ASP A 82 14.48 -0.30 10.03
C ASP A 82 12.98 -0.36 10.33
N PHE A 83 12.19 -0.79 9.35
CA PHE A 83 10.73 -0.84 9.41
C PHE A 83 10.22 -2.19 9.95
N VAL A 84 8.96 -2.20 10.38
CA VAL A 84 8.27 -3.40 10.88
C VAL A 84 8.07 -4.44 9.79
N THR A 85 7.91 -4.01 8.54
CA THR A 85 7.75 -4.88 7.39
C THR A 85 9.10 -5.42 6.91
N THR A 86 9.09 -6.61 6.34
CA THR A 86 10.27 -7.25 5.74
C THR A 86 10.16 -7.17 4.22
N GLU A 87 11.28 -7.36 3.51
CA GLU A 87 11.32 -7.37 2.04
C GLU A 87 11.01 -8.74 1.41
N VAL A 88 10.25 -9.59 2.12
CA VAL A 88 9.88 -10.93 1.64
C VAL A 88 8.91 -10.89 0.48
N GLU A 89 8.06 -9.87 0.45
CA GLU A 89 7.06 -9.67 -0.61
C GLU A 89 6.82 -8.17 -0.82
N PRO A 90 6.48 -7.75 -2.07
CA PRO A 90 6.22 -6.35 -2.36
C PRO A 90 4.91 -5.91 -1.73
N MET A 91 4.94 -4.76 -1.07
CA MET A 91 3.80 -4.12 -0.43
C MET A 91 3.88 -2.61 -0.67
N TRP A 92 2.76 -1.99 -0.98
CA TRP A 92 2.70 -0.54 -1.15
C TRP A 92 1.30 -0.02 -0.89
N ASP A 93 1.23 1.21 -0.42
CA ASP A 93 0.00 1.96 -0.21
C ASP A 93 -0.13 3.01 -1.32
N ALA A 94 -1.33 3.18 -1.87
CA ALA A 94 -1.54 4.19 -2.91
C ALA A 94 -1.27 5.62 -2.41
N ALA A 95 -1.35 5.85 -1.09
CA ALA A 95 -1.00 7.13 -0.48
C ALA A 95 0.49 7.44 -0.53
N ASP A 96 1.36 6.42 -0.65
CA ASP A 96 2.81 6.61 -0.80
C ASP A 96 3.22 7.02 -2.22
N VAL A 97 2.25 7.09 -3.15
CA VAL A 97 2.49 7.44 -4.54
C VAL A 97 1.96 8.84 -4.85
N MET A 98 2.84 9.71 -5.29
CA MET A 98 2.51 11.06 -5.76
C MET A 98 2.70 11.15 -7.28
N ARG A 99 1.70 11.69 -7.98
CA ARG A 99 1.77 11.93 -9.44
C ARG A 99 2.10 13.41 -9.70
N MET A 100 3.09 13.64 -10.55
CA MET A 100 3.47 14.97 -11.02
C MET A 100 3.68 14.94 -12.54
N GLY A 101 2.68 15.39 -13.29
CA GLY A 101 2.70 15.30 -14.75
C GLY A 101 2.78 13.86 -15.24
N LYS A 102 3.89 13.48 -15.86
CA LYS A 102 4.17 12.11 -16.35
C LYS A 102 4.95 11.25 -15.38
N ASP A 103 5.41 11.84 -14.27
CA ASP A 103 6.27 11.17 -13.31
C ASP A 103 5.49 10.66 -12.10
N LEU A 104 5.95 9.56 -11.54
CA LEU A 104 5.48 8.99 -10.29
C LEU A 104 6.60 9.08 -9.26
N PHE A 105 6.33 9.69 -8.12
CA PHE A 105 7.20 9.72 -6.96
C PHE A 105 6.65 8.74 -5.93
N ILE A 106 7.47 7.80 -5.50
CA ILE A 106 7.07 6.76 -4.56
C ILE A 106 7.95 6.87 -3.32
N GLN A 107 7.30 6.98 -2.16
CA GLN A 107 8.00 7.04 -0.89
C GLN A 107 8.26 5.62 -0.39
N HIS A 108 9.54 5.27 -0.20
CA HIS A 108 9.92 4.05 0.50
C HIS A 108 9.77 4.27 2.02
N GLY A 109 8.96 3.46 2.68
CA GLY A 109 8.64 3.65 4.09
C GLY A 109 8.01 2.41 4.74
N LEU A 110 7.29 2.63 5.84
CA LEU A 110 6.62 1.57 6.61
C LEU A 110 5.62 0.75 5.80
N THR A 111 4.99 1.37 4.82
CA THR A 111 3.90 0.82 4.03
C THR A 111 4.28 0.52 2.59
N CYS A 112 5.48 0.90 2.19
CA CYS A 112 5.93 0.77 0.81
C CYS A 112 7.32 0.16 0.75
N LEU A 113 7.38 -1.10 0.30
CA LEU A 113 8.59 -1.89 0.08
C LEU A 113 8.62 -2.35 -1.38
N PHE A 114 9.75 -2.14 -2.03
CA PHE A 114 10.00 -2.55 -3.42
C PHE A 114 11.17 -3.51 -3.47
#